data_137fedde441de17c81fa74037f12de47
#
_entry.id   137fedde441de17c81fa74037f12de47
#
_cell.length_a   1.000
_cell.length_b   1.000
_cell.length_c   1.000
_cell.angle_alpha   90.00
_cell.angle_beta   90.00
_cell.angle_gamma   90.00
#
_symmetry.space_group_name_H-M   'P 1'
#
loop_
_entity.id
_entity.type
_entity.pdbx_description
1 polymer ?
#
loop_
_entity_poly.entity_id
_entity_poly.type
_entity_poly.pdbx_seq_one_letter_code
_entity_poly.pdbx_strand_id
1 'polypeptide(L)'
;MGHIYRPFMPYSFGSLASARKGPLVLTNYKRVIEVWFDDTQKEYFYTREPMARYYDVGDISGMLALKERLQCRSFDWFLGTPVGSMVLKDFPRLPPNVAWGDVKSADSHGHCLDATGSHPPAEIKLYGCHRSGGNQMFRLNAKGQMGFGERCIDGNTSGLKVIWLR
;
A
#
# COMPACT_ATOMS: atom_id res chain seq x y z
N MET A 1 -9.72 7.33 -22.75
CA MET A 1 -10.82 6.74 -21.94
C MET A 1 -11.28 7.80 -20.97
N GLY A 2 -12.57 8.19 -21.02
CA GLY A 2 -13.12 9.19 -20.10
C GLY A 2 -13.65 8.52 -18.83
N HIS A 3 -13.44 9.15 -17.67
CA HIS A 3 -14.00 8.70 -16.41
C HIS A 3 -14.94 9.76 -15.85
N ILE A 4 -16.19 9.38 -15.57
CA ILE A 4 -17.17 10.25 -14.95
C ILE A 4 -17.09 10.04 -13.44
N TYR A 5 -16.57 11.03 -12.73
CA TYR A 5 -16.53 11.02 -11.27
C TYR A 5 -17.91 11.30 -10.70
N ARG A 6 -18.30 10.53 -9.70
CA ARG A 6 -19.53 10.74 -8.95
C ARG A 6 -19.20 11.16 -7.52
N PRO A 7 -19.97 12.06 -6.91
CA PRO A 7 -19.73 12.50 -5.52
C PRO A 7 -20.04 11.40 -4.49
N PHE A 8 -20.69 10.32 -4.90
CA PHE A 8 -20.99 9.16 -4.06
C PHE A 8 -20.87 7.87 -4.87
N MET A 9 -20.55 6.78 -4.20
CA MET A 9 -20.55 5.45 -4.81
C MET A 9 -21.97 4.90 -4.83
N PRO A 10 -22.54 4.59 -6.02
CA PRO A 10 -23.92 4.08 -6.12
C PRO A 10 -24.04 2.59 -5.76
N TYR A 11 -22.96 1.99 -5.29
CA TYR A 11 -22.89 0.57 -4.92
C TYR A 11 -22.10 0.39 -3.64
N SER A 12 -22.33 -0.72 -2.96
CA SER A 12 -21.52 -1.22 -1.86
C SER A 12 -20.94 -2.59 -2.21
N PHE A 13 -19.90 -3.00 -1.53
CA PHE A 13 -19.36 -4.34 -1.71
C PHE A 13 -20.22 -5.44 -1.06
N GLY A 14 -21.24 -5.04 -0.29
CA GLY A 14 -22.21 -5.95 0.33
C GLY A 14 -21.55 -7.10 1.09
N SER A 15 -22.12 -8.30 0.94
CA SER A 15 -21.60 -9.52 1.56
C SER A 15 -20.22 -9.94 1.03
N LEU A 16 -19.80 -9.47 -0.14
CA LEU A 16 -18.46 -9.78 -0.67
C LEU A 16 -17.33 -9.21 0.20
N ALA A 17 -17.57 -8.08 0.85
CA ALA A 17 -16.59 -7.49 1.77
C ALA A 17 -16.41 -8.32 3.04
N SER A 18 -17.47 -8.94 3.54
CA SER A 18 -17.46 -9.77 4.75
C SER A 18 -17.07 -11.22 4.49
N ALA A 19 -17.28 -11.73 3.28
CA ALA A 19 -16.95 -13.12 2.91
C ALA A 19 -15.44 -13.34 2.68
N ARG A 20 -14.65 -12.27 2.54
CA ARG A 20 -13.21 -12.36 2.29
C ARG A 20 -12.41 -12.02 3.53
N LYS A 21 -11.33 -12.77 3.75
CA LYS A 21 -10.35 -12.52 4.82
C LYS A 21 -9.43 -11.36 4.41
N GLY A 22 -9.92 -10.14 4.43
CA GLY A 22 -9.12 -8.95 4.15
C GLY A 22 -9.85 -7.89 3.32
N PRO A 23 -9.28 -6.67 3.22
CA PRO A 23 -9.86 -5.59 2.45
C PRO A 23 -9.97 -5.97 0.97
N LEU A 24 -11.17 -5.89 0.39
CA LEU A 24 -11.44 -6.32 -0.98
C LEU A 24 -10.54 -5.62 -2.01
N VAL A 25 -10.33 -4.32 -1.84
CA VAL A 25 -9.49 -3.51 -2.75
C VAL A 25 -8.05 -4.00 -2.73
N LEU A 26 -7.47 -4.19 -1.55
CA LEU A 26 -6.09 -4.65 -1.40
C LEU A 26 -5.90 -6.08 -1.91
N THR A 27 -6.89 -6.95 -1.68
CA THR A 27 -6.91 -8.31 -2.25
C THR A 27 -6.90 -8.27 -3.77
N ASN A 28 -7.68 -7.38 -4.38
CA ASN A 28 -7.71 -7.25 -5.84
C ASN A 28 -6.37 -6.71 -6.38
N TYR A 29 -5.73 -5.76 -5.72
CA TYR A 29 -4.36 -5.35 -6.07
C TYR A 29 -3.38 -6.51 -5.97
N LYS A 30 -3.43 -7.28 -4.86
CA LYS A 30 -2.59 -8.47 -4.72
C LYS A 30 -2.78 -9.46 -5.86
N ARG A 31 -4.03 -9.72 -6.31
CA ARG A 31 -4.30 -10.61 -7.45
C ARG A 31 -3.59 -10.15 -8.72
N VAL A 32 -3.63 -8.85 -9.02
CA VAL A 32 -2.92 -8.26 -10.17
C VAL A 32 -1.41 -8.42 -10.01
N ILE A 33 -0.88 -8.11 -8.84
CA ILE A 33 0.55 -8.19 -8.54
C ILE A 33 1.06 -9.64 -8.67
N GLU A 34 0.34 -10.62 -8.11
CA GLU A 34 0.75 -12.03 -8.17
C GLU A 34 0.73 -12.61 -9.58
N VAL A 35 -0.17 -12.16 -10.43
CA VAL A 35 -0.25 -12.64 -11.82
C VAL A 35 0.76 -11.95 -12.73
N TRP A 36 0.85 -10.61 -12.67
CA TRP A 36 1.49 -9.85 -13.73
C TRP A 36 2.87 -9.31 -13.41
N PHE A 37 3.22 -9.18 -12.11
CA PHE A 37 4.49 -8.61 -11.71
C PHE A 37 5.57 -9.67 -11.56
N ASP A 38 6.82 -9.27 -11.75
CA ASP A 38 8.00 -10.08 -11.46
C ASP A 38 8.33 -10.01 -9.97
N ASP A 39 9.15 -10.91 -9.46
CA ASP A 39 9.42 -11.04 -8.03
C ASP A 39 9.96 -9.74 -7.40
N THR A 40 10.83 -9.03 -8.11
CA THR A 40 11.35 -7.73 -7.66
C THR A 40 10.22 -6.71 -7.44
N GLN A 41 9.23 -6.67 -8.34
CA GLN A 41 8.12 -5.73 -8.26
C GLN A 41 7.07 -6.18 -7.23
N LYS A 42 6.90 -7.49 -7.04
CA LYS A 42 6.10 -8.04 -5.93
C LYS A 42 6.68 -7.62 -4.59
N GLU A 43 8.00 -7.73 -4.40
CA GLU A 43 8.66 -7.28 -3.17
C GLU A 43 8.49 -5.78 -2.94
N TYR A 44 8.54 -4.97 -3.99
CA TYR A 44 8.26 -3.55 -3.89
C TYR A 44 6.83 -3.25 -3.41
N PHE A 45 5.84 -3.94 -3.96
CA PHE A 45 4.46 -3.84 -3.50
C PHE A 45 4.32 -4.24 -2.03
N TYR A 46 4.90 -5.37 -1.63
CA TYR A 46 4.85 -5.84 -0.25
C TYR A 46 5.66 -4.97 0.74
N THR A 47 6.62 -4.23 0.26
CA THR A 47 7.29 -3.21 1.08
C THR A 47 6.33 -2.09 1.45
N ARG A 48 5.44 -1.70 0.53
CA ARG A 48 4.42 -0.65 0.76
C ARG A 48 3.20 -1.16 1.53
N GLU A 49 2.79 -2.38 1.23
CA GLU A 49 1.58 -3.02 1.75
C GLU A 49 1.91 -4.37 2.41
N PRO A 50 2.67 -4.36 3.52
CA PRO A 50 3.19 -5.59 4.11
C PRO A 50 2.09 -6.53 4.59
N MET A 51 0.94 -6.03 5.04
CA MET A 51 -0.20 -6.86 5.43
C MET A 51 -0.76 -7.69 4.27
N ALA A 52 -0.60 -7.25 3.04
CA ALA A 52 -1.09 -7.97 1.86
C ALA A 52 -0.47 -9.36 1.71
N ARG A 53 0.73 -9.61 2.28
CA ARG A 53 1.36 -10.93 2.28
C ARG A 53 0.45 -12.00 2.86
N TYR A 54 -0.36 -11.66 3.85
CA TYR A 54 -1.20 -12.58 4.62
C TYR A 54 -2.61 -12.74 4.06
N TYR A 55 -2.98 -11.96 3.04
CA TYR A 55 -4.31 -12.07 2.44
C TYR A 55 -4.36 -13.16 1.39
N ASP A 56 -5.43 -13.93 1.41
CA ASP A 56 -5.69 -14.94 0.40
C ASP A 56 -6.16 -14.28 -0.91
N VAL A 57 -5.46 -14.60 -2.00
CA VAL A 57 -5.84 -14.12 -3.34
C VAL A 57 -6.95 -14.96 -3.99
N GLY A 58 -7.28 -16.09 -3.40
CA GLY A 58 -8.16 -17.09 -4.00
C GLY A 58 -7.56 -17.72 -5.26
N ASP A 59 -8.37 -18.33 -6.07
CA ASP A 59 -7.92 -18.94 -7.32
C ASP A 59 -7.53 -17.89 -8.37
N ILE A 60 -6.29 -17.94 -8.81
CA ILE A 60 -5.71 -17.13 -9.89
C ILE A 60 -5.18 -17.98 -11.05
N SER A 61 -5.40 -19.30 -11.01
CA SER A 61 -4.85 -20.26 -11.99
C SER A 61 -5.23 -19.91 -13.42
N GLY A 62 -6.48 -19.52 -13.66
CA GLY A 62 -6.96 -19.10 -14.97
C GLY A 62 -6.23 -17.87 -15.53
N MET A 63 -5.85 -16.93 -14.66
CA MET A 63 -5.10 -15.73 -15.08
C MET A 63 -3.64 -16.05 -15.34
N LEU A 64 -3.03 -16.94 -14.56
CA LEU A 64 -1.68 -17.44 -14.80
C LEU A 64 -1.60 -18.19 -16.14
N ALA A 65 -2.55 -19.08 -16.41
CA ALA A 65 -2.64 -19.78 -17.69
C ALA A 65 -2.86 -18.80 -18.88
N LEU A 66 -3.62 -17.73 -18.68
CA LEU A 66 -3.79 -16.68 -19.68
C LEU A 66 -2.47 -15.95 -19.94
N LYS A 67 -1.73 -15.56 -18.89
CA LYS A 67 -0.41 -14.91 -19.01
C LYS A 67 0.56 -15.78 -19.81
N GLU A 68 0.62 -17.07 -19.51
CA GLU A 68 1.46 -18.04 -20.19
C GLU A 68 1.07 -18.17 -21.67
N ARG A 69 -0.23 -18.35 -21.96
CA ARG A 69 -0.73 -18.46 -23.34
C ARG A 69 -0.43 -17.22 -24.19
N LEU A 70 -0.50 -16.03 -23.59
CA LEU A 70 -0.20 -14.77 -24.28
C LEU A 70 1.28 -14.51 -24.42
N GLN A 71 2.14 -15.29 -23.77
CA GLN A 71 3.60 -15.13 -23.75
C GLN A 71 4.00 -13.67 -23.45
N CYS A 72 3.35 -13.08 -22.45
CA CYS A 72 3.58 -11.70 -22.06
C CYS A 72 5.04 -11.49 -21.65
N ARG A 73 5.60 -10.37 -22.09
CA ARG A 73 6.90 -9.93 -21.58
C ARG A 73 6.81 -9.59 -20.09
N SER A 74 7.93 -9.63 -19.39
CA SER A 74 8.01 -9.33 -17.98
C SER A 74 7.69 -7.86 -17.68
N PHE A 75 7.29 -7.56 -16.47
CA PHE A 75 7.07 -6.18 -16.05
C PHE A 75 8.41 -5.41 -15.99
N ASP A 76 9.51 -6.08 -15.65
CA ASP A 76 10.85 -5.49 -15.69
C ASP A 76 11.25 -5.08 -17.13
N TRP A 77 10.84 -5.85 -18.13
CA TRP A 77 11.00 -5.41 -19.52
C TRP A 77 10.24 -4.11 -19.80
N PHE A 78 8.99 -4.00 -19.35
CA PHE A 78 8.20 -2.77 -19.50
C PHE A 78 8.88 -1.58 -18.82
N LEU A 79 9.38 -1.75 -17.60
CA LEU A 79 10.07 -0.70 -16.86
C LEU A 79 11.38 -0.25 -17.55
N GLY A 80 12.00 -1.12 -18.35
CA GLY A 80 13.16 -0.79 -19.19
C GLY A 80 12.82 0.05 -20.43
N THR A 81 11.53 0.23 -20.76
CA THR A 81 11.12 1.09 -21.86
C THR A 81 11.15 2.58 -21.46
N PRO A 82 11.17 3.52 -22.43
CA PRO A 82 11.07 4.96 -22.11
C PRO A 82 9.86 5.31 -21.24
N VAL A 83 8.70 4.69 -21.50
CA VAL A 83 7.48 4.91 -20.69
C VAL A 83 7.64 4.33 -19.29
N GLY A 84 8.18 3.13 -19.16
CA GLY A 84 8.44 2.49 -17.86
C GLY A 84 9.45 3.26 -17.02
N SER A 85 10.47 3.85 -17.64
CA SER A 85 11.45 4.68 -16.93
C SER A 85 10.83 5.94 -16.32
N MET A 86 9.81 6.53 -16.95
CA MET A 86 9.04 7.63 -16.39
C MET A 86 8.26 7.18 -15.13
N VAL A 87 7.67 5.97 -15.17
CA VAL A 87 7.00 5.40 -13.99
C VAL A 87 7.96 5.26 -12.82
N LEU A 88 9.18 4.75 -13.04
CA LEU A 88 10.18 4.61 -11.98
C LEU A 88 10.67 5.95 -11.42
N LYS A 89 10.67 7.01 -12.23
CA LYS A 89 11.02 8.36 -11.79
C LYS A 89 9.96 8.91 -10.83
N ASP A 90 8.69 8.74 -11.16
CA ASP A 90 7.57 9.26 -10.38
C ASP A 90 7.26 8.37 -9.15
N PHE A 91 7.56 7.09 -9.25
CA PHE A 91 7.34 6.09 -8.19
C PHE A 91 8.64 5.36 -7.85
N PRO A 92 9.60 6.02 -7.18
CA PRO A 92 10.89 5.43 -6.85
C PRO A 92 10.72 4.27 -5.86
N ARG A 93 11.60 3.28 -5.97
CA ARG A 93 11.62 2.14 -5.05
C ARG A 93 11.94 2.60 -3.63
N LEU A 94 11.11 2.21 -2.69
CA LEU A 94 11.34 2.47 -1.28
C LEU A 94 12.37 1.49 -0.71
N PRO A 95 13.18 1.92 0.28
CA PRO A 95 14.02 1.00 1.02
C PRO A 95 13.19 -0.10 1.70
N PRO A 96 13.74 -1.31 1.86
CA PRO A 96 13.02 -2.42 2.50
C PRO A 96 12.66 -2.08 3.95
N ASN A 97 11.57 -2.67 4.43
CA ASN A 97 11.13 -2.52 5.80
C ASN A 97 12.05 -3.31 6.76
N VAL A 98 12.43 -2.66 7.87
CA VAL A 98 13.03 -3.32 9.04
C VAL A 98 11.92 -3.77 10.00
N ALA A 99 10.88 -2.92 10.16
CA ALA A 99 9.71 -3.21 10.96
C ALA A 99 8.48 -2.52 10.38
N TRP A 100 7.30 -3.01 10.73
CA TRP A 100 6.03 -2.40 10.38
C TRP A 100 4.92 -2.85 11.35
N GLY A 101 3.88 -2.06 11.47
CA GLY A 101 2.73 -2.35 12.31
C GLY A 101 2.09 -1.10 12.90
N ASP A 102 1.17 -1.34 13.85
CA ASP A 102 0.57 -0.28 14.65
C ASP A 102 1.58 0.19 15.70
N VAL A 103 1.75 1.51 15.80
CA VAL A 103 2.57 2.13 16.87
C VAL A 103 1.63 2.51 18.01
N LYS A 104 1.68 1.73 19.08
CA LYS A 104 0.79 1.88 20.23
C LYS A 104 1.39 2.81 21.29
N SER A 105 0.55 3.63 21.90
CA SER A 105 0.92 4.39 23.09
C SER A 105 1.16 3.45 24.26
N ALA A 106 2.24 3.67 25.01
CA ALA A 106 2.53 2.96 26.24
C ALA A 106 1.63 3.43 27.41
N ASP A 107 1.33 4.73 27.44
CA ASP A 107 0.59 5.35 28.53
C ASP A 107 -0.92 5.36 28.32
N SER A 108 -1.34 5.45 27.06
CA SER A 108 -2.75 5.56 26.68
C SER A 108 -3.22 4.24 26.07
N HIS A 109 -3.68 3.32 26.92
CA HIS A 109 -4.14 2.01 26.48
C HIS A 109 -5.22 2.10 25.40
N GLY A 110 -5.01 1.35 24.31
CA GLY A 110 -5.94 1.32 23.19
C GLY A 110 -5.78 2.44 22.17
N HIS A 111 -4.79 3.32 22.31
CA HIS A 111 -4.49 4.35 21.32
C HIS A 111 -3.25 3.99 20.47
N CYS A 112 -3.38 4.29 19.19
CA CYS A 112 -2.35 4.10 18.18
C CYS A 112 -1.99 5.43 17.52
N LEU A 113 -0.76 5.53 17.04
CA LEU A 113 -0.35 6.62 16.17
C LEU A 113 -1.19 6.58 14.89
N ASP A 114 -1.67 7.73 14.47
CA ASP A 114 -2.60 7.88 13.34
C ASP A 114 -2.21 9.08 12.46
N ALA A 115 -2.06 8.83 11.18
CA ALA A 115 -1.83 9.88 10.21
C ALA A 115 -3.18 10.42 9.72
N THR A 116 -3.75 11.35 10.45
CA THR A 116 -5.13 11.81 10.39
C THR A 116 -5.59 12.39 9.05
N GLY A 117 -4.67 12.71 8.15
CA GLY A 117 -5.01 13.31 6.86
C GLY A 117 -4.66 12.44 5.68
N SER A 118 -5.52 12.48 4.65
CA SER A 118 -5.26 11.80 3.38
C SER A 118 -4.24 12.52 2.50
N HIS A 119 -4.01 13.82 2.72
CA HIS A 119 -3.07 14.65 1.95
C HIS A 119 -2.05 15.35 2.85
N PRO A 120 -0.74 15.23 2.58
CA PRO A 120 0.29 15.97 3.28
C PRO A 120 0.23 17.49 2.98
N PRO A 121 0.65 18.32 3.95
CA PRO A 121 1.10 17.94 5.27
C PRO A 121 -0.08 17.59 6.19
N ALA A 122 -0.02 16.43 6.86
CA ALA A 122 -1.05 16.00 7.78
C ALA A 122 -0.44 15.78 9.17
N GLU A 123 -1.18 16.16 10.20
CA GLU A 123 -0.75 15.95 11.59
C GLU A 123 -0.80 14.47 11.95
N ILE A 124 0.09 14.07 12.84
CA ILE A 124 0.05 12.75 13.47
C ILE A 124 -0.52 12.91 14.86
N LYS A 125 -1.51 12.12 15.18
CA LYS A 125 -2.22 12.13 16.46
C LYS A 125 -2.36 10.72 17.04
N LEU A 126 -2.84 10.62 18.24
CA LEU A 126 -3.24 9.36 18.87
C LEU A 126 -4.75 9.19 18.74
N TYR A 127 -5.18 8.07 18.19
CA TYR A 127 -6.57 7.65 18.08
C TYR A 127 -6.76 6.22 18.54
N GLY A 128 -7.99 5.82 18.80
CA GLY A 128 -8.30 4.43 19.09
C GLY A 128 -7.75 3.47 18.02
N CYS A 129 -7.11 2.39 18.44
CA CYS A 129 -6.52 1.41 17.52
C CYS A 129 -7.62 0.66 16.76
N HIS A 130 -7.71 0.85 15.45
CA HIS A 130 -8.73 0.17 14.62
C HIS A 130 -8.23 -1.13 13.98
N ARG A 131 -6.92 -1.40 13.99
CA ARG A 131 -6.29 -2.64 13.47
C ARG A 131 -6.59 -2.96 11.99
N SER A 132 -6.99 -1.95 11.22
CA SER A 132 -7.34 -2.09 9.80
C SER A 132 -6.21 -1.67 8.86
N GLY A 133 -5.01 -1.44 9.39
CA GLY A 133 -3.89 -0.92 8.60
C GLY A 133 -4.12 0.54 8.20
N GLY A 134 -3.81 0.89 6.95
CA GLY A 134 -4.02 2.24 6.41
C GLY A 134 -3.25 3.31 7.18
N ASN A 135 -3.94 4.33 7.67
CA ASN A 135 -3.37 5.48 8.36
C ASN A 135 -2.77 5.17 9.76
N GLN A 136 -2.99 3.97 10.30
CA GLN A 136 -2.35 3.51 11.54
C GLN A 136 -1.24 2.48 11.30
N MET A 137 -1.03 2.03 10.06
CA MET A 137 0.06 1.12 9.75
C MET A 137 1.31 1.89 9.35
N PHE A 138 2.29 1.92 10.23
CA PHE A 138 3.57 2.56 9.99
C PHE A 138 4.64 1.54 9.59
N ARG A 139 5.66 2.02 8.88
CA ARG A 139 6.81 1.24 8.44
C ARG A 139 8.08 1.97 8.85
N LEU A 140 9.02 1.24 9.42
CA LEU A 140 10.40 1.68 9.63
C LEU A 140 11.25 1.02 8.55
N ASN A 141 11.92 1.81 7.73
CA ASN A 141 12.77 1.29 6.66
C ASN A 141 14.24 1.14 7.08
N ALA A 142 15.03 0.50 6.22
CA ALA A 142 16.46 0.27 6.46
C ALA A 142 17.32 1.55 6.56
N LYS A 143 16.77 2.71 6.16
CA LYS A 143 17.41 4.02 6.33
C LYS A 143 17.03 4.71 7.65
N GLY A 144 16.26 4.05 8.52
CA GLY A 144 15.79 4.63 9.78
C GLY A 144 14.63 5.63 9.61
N GLN A 145 14.00 5.69 8.44
CA GLN A 145 12.87 6.56 8.20
C GLN A 145 11.58 5.84 8.57
N MET A 146 10.72 6.52 9.33
CA MET A 146 9.39 6.03 9.69
C MET A 146 8.33 6.73 8.84
N GLY A 147 7.36 5.97 8.36
CA GLY A 147 6.30 6.52 7.54
C GLY A 147 5.16 5.54 7.27
N PHE A 148 4.19 5.95 6.46
CA PHE A 148 3.13 5.09 5.96
C PHE A 148 2.84 5.38 4.47
N GLY A 149 2.43 4.37 3.71
CA GLY A 149 2.27 4.53 2.25
C GLY A 149 3.54 5.06 1.60
N GLU A 150 3.46 6.17 0.87
CA GLU A 150 4.58 6.87 0.22
C GLU A 150 5.09 8.07 1.02
N ARG A 151 4.82 8.11 2.30
CA ARG A 151 5.01 9.29 3.14
C ARG A 151 5.94 8.98 4.30
N CYS A 152 6.73 9.98 4.71
CA CYS A 152 7.55 9.93 5.92
C CYS A 152 6.97 10.79 7.02
N ILE A 153 7.29 10.43 8.26
CA ILE A 153 7.11 11.30 9.40
C ILE A 153 8.27 12.29 9.40
N ASP A 154 7.92 13.56 9.48
CA ASP A 154 8.85 14.65 9.73
C ASP A 154 8.56 15.30 11.07
N GLY A 155 9.61 15.52 11.86
CA GLY A 155 9.53 16.14 13.18
C GLY A 155 10.14 17.53 13.16
N ASN A 156 9.39 18.53 13.59
CA ASN A 156 9.90 19.88 13.81
C ASN A 156 9.37 20.46 15.14
N THR A 157 9.74 21.69 15.45
CA THR A 157 9.31 22.39 16.67
C THR A 157 7.78 22.56 16.81
N SER A 158 7.03 22.38 15.74
CA SER A 158 5.56 22.47 15.71
C SER A 158 4.86 21.13 15.87
N GLY A 159 5.60 20.02 16.00
CA GLY A 159 5.07 18.66 16.18
C GLY A 159 5.45 17.68 15.07
N LEU A 160 4.81 16.52 15.07
CA LEU A 160 5.00 15.48 14.06
C LEU A 160 3.99 15.66 12.91
N LYS A 161 4.49 15.66 11.69
CA LYS A 161 3.70 15.76 10.46
C LYS A 161 4.10 14.68 9.47
N VAL A 162 3.16 14.35 8.61
CA VAL A 162 3.43 13.47 7.47
C VAL A 162 3.75 14.33 6.26
N ILE A 163 4.83 14.01 5.58
CA ILE A 163 5.27 14.64 4.35
C ILE A 163 5.48 13.61 3.24
N TRP A 164 5.45 14.04 1.97
CA TRP A 164 5.81 13.14 0.87
C TRP A 164 7.28 12.76 0.93
N LEU A 165 7.58 11.48 0.67
CA LEU A 165 8.96 11.04 0.39
C LEU A 165 9.46 11.76 -0.87
N ARG A 166 10.55 12.47 -0.74
CA ARG A 166 11.29 13.08 -1.85
C ARG A 166 12.52 12.26 -2.17
#